data_eed87ce21930472f3dee5d8483d25770
#
_entry.id   eed87ce21930472f3dee5d8483d25770
#
_cell.length_a   1.000
_cell.length_b   1.000
_cell.length_c   1.000
_cell.angle_alpha   90.00
_cell.angle_beta   90.00
_cell.angle_gamma   90.00
#
_symmetry.space_group_name_H-M   'P 1'
#
loop_
_entity.id
_entity.type
_entity.pdbx_description
1 polymer ?
#
loop_
_entity_poly.entity_id
_entity_poly.type
_entity_poly.pdbx_seq_one_letter_code
_entity_poly.pdbx_strand_id
1 'polypeptide(L)'
;MSPLFERLCQQALPDLVDRQCRAVGQWWFKEHELDVLGLTDRGLVAGECKFTSRPVSEGVLADLERTASKVRWPDGPTDGDPLYVLFSRSGYTDDLQHAANTRDDVLLFGLSDLVTTDSNS
;
A
#
# COMPACT_ATOMS: atom_id res chain seq x y z
N MET A 1 15.05 -3.82 5.25
CA MET A 1 14.45 -2.99 4.20
C MET A 1 14.94 -1.56 4.31
N SER A 2 14.98 -0.83 3.21
CA SER A 2 15.51 0.53 3.19
C SER A 2 14.48 1.53 3.70
N PRO A 3 14.79 2.30 4.77
CA PRO A 3 13.85 3.34 5.23
C PRO A 3 13.59 4.40 4.16
N LEU A 4 14.55 4.63 3.28
CA LEU A 4 14.36 5.59 2.19
C LEU A 4 13.29 5.11 1.21
N PHE A 5 13.28 3.82 0.89
CA PHE A 5 12.28 3.25 -0.01
C PHE A 5 10.88 3.37 0.59
N GLU A 6 10.75 3.07 1.88
CA GLU A 6 9.46 3.18 2.57
C GLU A 6 8.97 4.63 2.59
N ARG A 7 9.88 5.57 2.82
CA ARG A 7 9.53 6.99 2.81
C ARG A 7 9.06 7.45 1.44
N LEU A 8 9.72 6.98 0.38
CA LEU A 8 9.31 7.29 -0.99
C LEU A 8 7.90 6.77 -1.26
N CYS A 9 7.59 5.56 -0.80
CA CYS A 9 6.26 5.00 -0.95
C CYS A 9 5.21 5.85 -0.23
N GLN A 10 5.52 6.28 0.99
CA GLN A 10 4.60 7.12 1.76
C GLN A 10 4.37 8.47 1.08
N GLN A 11 5.42 9.07 0.54
CA GLN A 11 5.31 10.35 -0.14
C GLN A 11 4.55 10.26 -1.46
N ALA A 12 4.70 9.14 -2.15
CA ALA A 12 4.06 8.94 -3.45
C ALA A 12 2.59 8.55 -3.34
N LEU A 13 2.18 7.96 -2.21
CA LEU A 13 0.84 7.40 -2.08
C LEU A 13 -0.28 8.38 -2.44
N PRO A 14 -0.30 9.63 -1.97
CA PRO A 14 -1.40 10.54 -2.30
C PRO A 14 -1.57 10.78 -3.80
N ASP A 15 -0.47 10.71 -4.56
CA ASP A 15 -0.50 10.94 -6.00
C ASP A 15 -0.87 9.68 -6.78
N LEU A 16 -0.65 8.51 -6.18
CA LEU A 16 -0.87 7.23 -6.85
C LEU A 16 -2.27 6.67 -6.65
N VAL A 17 -2.94 7.07 -5.57
CA VAL A 17 -4.30 6.60 -5.28
C VAL A 17 -5.30 7.69 -5.65
N ASP A 18 -6.49 7.25 -6.07
CA ASP A 18 -7.56 8.17 -6.47
C ASP A 18 -8.43 8.51 -5.26
N ARG A 19 -7.78 8.93 -4.18
CA ARG A 19 -8.44 9.30 -2.93
C ARG A 19 -7.67 10.44 -2.29
N GLN A 20 -8.38 11.31 -1.59
CA GLN A 20 -7.75 12.39 -0.85
C GLN A 20 -7.28 11.87 0.50
N CYS A 21 -5.96 11.83 0.68
CA CYS A 21 -5.36 11.35 1.93
C CYS A 21 -5.31 12.48 2.96
N ARG A 22 -5.85 12.22 4.14
CA ARG A 22 -5.79 13.15 5.27
C ARG A 22 -4.48 13.00 6.02
N ALA A 23 -3.96 11.77 6.07
CA ALA A 23 -2.71 11.46 6.73
C ALA A 23 -2.10 10.25 6.08
N VAL A 24 -0.77 10.22 6.02
CA VAL A 24 -0.02 9.07 5.49
C VAL A 24 1.17 8.86 6.43
N GLY A 25 1.41 7.62 6.81
CA GLY A 25 2.53 7.30 7.67
C GLY A 25 2.73 5.81 7.80
N GLN A 26 3.50 5.44 8.79
CA GLN A 26 3.74 4.06 9.15
C GLN A 26 2.85 3.70 10.34
N TRP A 27 2.46 2.43 10.43
CA TRP A 27 1.60 1.97 11.52
C TRP A 27 2.12 0.64 12.03
N TRP A 28 2.06 0.42 13.34
CA TRP A 28 2.35 -0.88 13.91
C TRP A 28 1.55 -1.09 15.19
N PHE A 29 1.27 -2.35 15.46
CA PHE A 29 0.55 -2.77 16.67
C PHE A 29 1.03 -4.16 17.04
N LYS A 30 1.69 -4.27 18.19
CA LYS A 30 2.32 -5.52 18.63
C LYS A 30 3.36 -5.95 17.55
N GLU A 31 3.18 -7.15 16.98
CA GLU A 31 4.09 -7.66 15.96
C GLU A 31 3.58 -7.40 14.52
N HIS A 32 2.47 -6.67 14.40
CA HIS A 32 1.91 -6.32 13.09
C HIS A 32 2.39 -4.94 12.66
N GLU A 33 2.69 -4.81 11.38
CA GLU A 33 3.23 -3.58 10.84
C GLU A 33 2.71 -3.32 9.45
N LEU A 34 2.36 -2.05 9.19
CA LEU A 34 2.07 -1.56 7.84
C LEU A 34 3.13 -0.53 7.49
N ASP A 35 3.82 -0.76 6.39
CA ASP A 35 4.85 0.18 5.92
C ASP A 35 4.25 1.52 5.51
N VAL A 36 3.03 1.47 4.95
CA VAL A 36 2.30 2.66 4.55
C VAL A 36 0.86 2.52 5.01
N LEU A 37 0.37 3.52 5.73
CA LEU A 37 -1.04 3.60 6.09
C LEU A 37 -1.53 4.99 5.72
N GLY A 38 -2.50 5.05 4.83
CA GLY A 38 -3.15 6.29 4.44
C GLY A 38 -4.56 6.34 4.99
N LEU A 39 -4.92 7.46 5.58
CA LEU A 39 -6.28 7.69 6.06
C LEU A 39 -6.96 8.64 5.08
N THR A 40 -8.00 8.15 4.42
CA THR A 40 -8.67 8.91 3.37
C THR A 40 -10.15 9.12 3.68
N ASP A 41 -10.77 9.96 2.89
CA ASP A 41 -12.20 10.23 3.01
C ASP A 41 -13.07 9.05 2.57
N ARG A 42 -12.47 8.03 1.93
CA ARG A 42 -13.19 6.86 1.43
C ARG A 42 -12.81 5.58 2.17
N GLY A 43 -11.98 5.68 3.19
CA GLY A 43 -11.50 4.55 3.96
C GLY A 43 -10.00 4.56 4.10
N LEU A 44 -9.46 3.48 4.66
CA LEU A 44 -8.02 3.39 4.84
C LEU A 44 -7.34 2.79 3.61
N VAL A 45 -6.08 3.16 3.42
CA VAL A 45 -5.21 2.58 2.40
C VAL A 45 -4.06 1.91 3.14
N ALA A 46 -3.95 0.59 2.99
CA ALA A 46 -2.89 -0.17 3.62
C ALA A 46 -1.86 -0.56 2.57
N GLY A 47 -0.59 -0.29 2.84
CA GLY A 47 0.47 -0.52 1.88
C GLY A 47 1.64 -1.30 2.45
N GLU A 48 2.25 -2.10 1.61
CA GLU A 48 3.43 -2.89 1.93
C GLU A 48 4.52 -2.61 0.90
N CYS A 49 5.74 -2.38 1.37
CA CYS A 49 6.90 -2.14 0.50
C CYS A 49 7.81 -3.36 0.54
N LYS A 50 8.08 -3.94 -0.62
CA LYS A 50 8.97 -5.10 -0.73
C LYS A 50 10.14 -4.78 -1.63
N PHE A 51 11.26 -4.48 -1.01
CA PHE A 51 12.50 -4.14 -1.71
C PHE A 51 13.42 -5.37 -1.73
N THR A 52 12.92 -6.46 -2.32
CA THR A 52 13.61 -7.74 -2.38
C THR A 52 13.90 -8.11 -3.83
N SER A 53 14.72 -9.14 -4.01
CA SER A 53 15.06 -9.64 -5.35
C SER A 53 14.01 -10.60 -5.92
N ARG A 54 13.01 -10.96 -5.14
CA ARG A 54 11.95 -11.89 -5.56
C ARG A 54 10.65 -11.14 -5.86
N PRO A 55 9.89 -11.61 -6.85
CA PRO A 55 8.55 -11.04 -7.10
C PRO A 55 7.64 -11.23 -5.89
N VAL A 56 6.77 -10.27 -5.67
CA VAL A 56 5.80 -10.31 -4.58
C VAL A 56 4.67 -11.26 -4.95
N SER A 57 4.28 -12.13 -4.01
CA SER A 57 3.25 -13.15 -4.23
C SER A 57 1.94 -12.80 -3.54
N GLU A 58 0.89 -13.58 -3.84
CA GLU A 58 -0.41 -13.42 -3.20
C GLU A 58 -0.36 -13.54 -1.68
N GLY A 59 0.59 -14.31 -1.15
CA GLY A 59 0.76 -14.44 0.30
C GLY A 59 1.01 -13.10 0.97
N VAL A 60 1.75 -12.22 0.31
CA VAL A 60 2.02 -10.89 0.83
C VAL A 60 0.72 -10.08 0.90
N LEU A 61 -0.11 -10.17 -0.13
CA LEU A 61 -1.41 -9.49 -0.14
C LEU A 61 -2.31 -10.00 0.99
N ALA A 62 -2.36 -11.32 1.19
CA ALA A 62 -3.17 -11.91 2.26
C ALA A 62 -2.71 -11.43 3.63
N ASP A 63 -1.39 -11.36 3.85
CA ASP A 63 -0.84 -10.84 5.09
C ASP A 63 -1.18 -9.36 5.28
N LEU A 64 -1.14 -8.59 4.21
CA LEU A 64 -1.48 -7.17 4.24
C LEU A 64 -2.94 -6.98 4.64
N GLU A 65 -3.84 -7.76 4.05
CA GLU A 65 -5.26 -7.69 4.38
C GLU A 65 -5.50 -8.05 5.85
N ARG A 66 -4.81 -9.07 6.35
CA ARG A 66 -4.95 -9.50 7.74
C ARG A 66 -4.47 -8.40 8.68
N THR A 67 -3.33 -7.81 8.39
CA THR A 67 -2.78 -6.74 9.21
C THR A 67 -3.67 -5.50 9.18
N ALA A 68 -4.17 -5.15 8.01
CA ALA A 68 -5.05 -3.99 7.84
C ALA A 68 -6.33 -4.13 8.66
N SER A 69 -6.83 -5.35 8.82
CA SER A 69 -8.05 -5.59 9.59
C SER A 69 -7.89 -5.28 11.08
N LYS A 70 -6.66 -5.13 11.55
CA LYS A 70 -6.36 -4.81 12.94
C LYS A 70 -6.25 -3.33 13.21
N VAL A 71 -6.28 -2.50 12.17
CA VAL A 71 -6.21 -1.05 12.31
C VAL A 71 -7.52 -0.53 12.88
N ARG A 72 -7.42 0.31 13.92
CA ARG A 72 -8.58 0.96 14.53
C ARG A 72 -8.61 2.41 14.12
N TRP A 73 -9.69 2.82 13.49
CA TRP A 73 -9.88 4.19 13.05
C TRP A 73 -11.33 4.61 13.32
N PRO A 74 -11.65 4.97 14.59
CA PRO A 74 -13.05 5.31 14.97
C PRO A 74 -13.59 6.52 14.23
N ASP A 75 -12.73 7.46 13.85
CA ASP A 75 -13.15 8.68 13.16
C ASP A 75 -13.25 8.51 11.65
N GLY A 76 -13.00 7.31 11.16
CA GLY A 76 -13.07 7.03 9.73
C GLY A 76 -14.49 6.85 9.24
N PRO A 77 -14.66 6.81 7.90
CA PRO A 77 -15.98 6.58 7.32
C PRO A 77 -16.50 5.20 7.69
N THR A 78 -17.77 5.12 8.06
CA THR A 78 -18.39 3.85 8.46
C THR A 78 -18.57 2.89 7.29
N ASP A 79 -18.73 3.43 6.08
CA ASP A 79 -18.90 2.64 4.86
C ASP A 79 -17.63 2.66 4.00
N GLY A 80 -16.49 2.92 4.64
CA GLY A 80 -15.24 3.03 3.91
C GLY A 80 -14.78 1.70 3.30
N ASP A 81 -14.27 1.79 2.09
CA ASP A 81 -13.69 0.65 1.39
C ASP A 81 -12.18 0.67 1.55
N PRO A 82 -11.58 -0.35 2.18
CA PRO A 82 -10.13 -0.40 2.28
C PRO A 82 -9.51 -0.61 0.90
N LEU A 83 -8.34 0.00 0.72
CA LEU A 83 -7.56 -0.15 -0.49
C LEU A 83 -6.20 -0.74 -0.11
N TYR A 84 -5.75 -1.74 -0.83
CA TYR A 84 -4.49 -2.41 -0.58
C TYR A 84 -3.50 -2.07 -1.68
N VAL A 85 -2.34 -1.58 -1.27
CA VAL A 85 -1.34 -1.08 -2.21
C VAL A 85 -0.02 -1.80 -1.96
N LEU A 86 0.59 -2.29 -3.02
CA LEU A 86 1.88 -2.97 -2.93
C LEU A 86 2.91 -2.25 -3.78
N PHE A 87 4.09 -2.08 -3.22
CA PHE A 87 5.24 -1.51 -3.90
C PHE A 87 6.33 -2.57 -3.97
N SER A 88 6.84 -2.86 -5.16
CA SER A 88 7.86 -3.88 -5.33
C SER A 88 8.95 -3.41 -6.27
N ARG A 89 10.18 -3.74 -5.91
CA ARG A 89 11.34 -3.53 -6.77
C ARG A 89 11.39 -4.58 -7.89
N SER A 90 10.98 -5.80 -7.60
CA SER A 90 11.19 -6.96 -8.48
C SER A 90 9.94 -7.47 -9.15
N GLY A 91 8.84 -6.72 -9.07
CA GLY A 91 7.61 -7.10 -9.74
C GLY A 91 6.74 -8.02 -8.90
N TYR A 92 5.83 -8.70 -9.57
CA TYR A 92 4.78 -9.48 -8.93
C TYR A 92 4.57 -10.80 -9.66
N THR A 93 4.14 -11.82 -8.92
CA THR A 93 3.80 -13.11 -9.53
C THR A 93 2.56 -12.97 -10.39
N ASP A 94 2.38 -13.89 -11.33
CA ASP A 94 1.21 -13.88 -12.22
C ASP A 94 -0.09 -13.99 -11.45
N ASP A 95 -0.11 -14.80 -10.39
CA ASP A 95 -1.30 -14.95 -9.56
C ASP A 95 -1.70 -13.63 -8.91
N LEU A 96 -0.72 -12.89 -8.40
CA LEU A 96 -0.99 -11.59 -7.77
C LEU A 96 -1.42 -10.55 -8.80
N GLN A 97 -0.80 -10.54 -9.97
CA GLN A 97 -1.20 -9.64 -11.05
C GLN A 97 -2.64 -9.92 -11.47
N HIS A 98 -3.02 -11.18 -11.56
CA HIS A 98 -4.39 -11.56 -11.88
C HIS A 98 -5.36 -11.08 -10.81
N ALA A 99 -5.02 -11.26 -9.54
CA ALA A 99 -5.86 -10.79 -8.44
C ALA A 99 -6.07 -9.28 -8.51
N ALA A 100 -5.01 -8.52 -8.80
CA ALA A 100 -5.11 -7.06 -8.91
C ALA A 100 -5.98 -6.64 -10.09
N ASN A 101 -5.95 -7.41 -11.18
CA ASN A 101 -6.77 -7.09 -12.36
C ASN A 101 -8.25 -7.40 -12.15
N THR A 102 -8.56 -8.35 -11.27
CA THR A 102 -9.95 -8.74 -11.02
C THR A 102 -10.57 -8.05 -9.81
N ARG A 103 -9.75 -7.42 -8.96
CA ARG A 103 -10.22 -6.72 -7.76
C ARG A 103 -10.01 -5.23 -7.91
N ASP A 104 -10.98 -4.45 -7.46
CA ASP A 104 -10.91 -2.99 -7.50
C ASP A 104 -10.15 -2.40 -6.30
N ASP A 105 -9.86 -3.23 -5.31
CA ASP A 105 -9.26 -2.77 -4.06
C ASP A 105 -7.78 -3.11 -3.92
N VAL A 106 -7.12 -3.49 -5.02
CA VAL A 106 -5.69 -3.84 -5.02
C VAL A 106 -4.97 -3.07 -6.11
N LEU A 107 -3.91 -2.37 -5.72
CA LEU A 107 -3.06 -1.63 -6.66
C LEU A 107 -1.61 -2.10 -6.52
N LEU A 108 -0.94 -2.30 -7.64
CA LEU A 108 0.46 -2.75 -7.70
C LEU A 108 1.31 -1.68 -8.36
N PHE A 109 2.37 -1.27 -7.69
CA PHE A 109 3.30 -0.25 -8.20
C PHE A 109 4.74 -0.76 -8.20
N GLY A 110 5.57 -0.17 -9.03
CA GLY A 110 6.99 -0.47 -9.09
C GLY A 110 7.83 0.76 -8.80
N LEU A 111 9.15 0.61 -8.88
CA LEU A 111 10.06 1.72 -8.65
C LEU A 111 9.86 2.85 -9.66
N SER A 112 9.53 2.50 -10.91
CA SER A 112 9.31 3.52 -11.94
C SER A 112 8.17 4.44 -11.59
N ASP A 113 7.14 3.94 -10.91
CA ASP A 113 6.01 4.77 -10.49
C ASP A 113 6.43 5.81 -9.46
N LEU A 114 7.34 5.43 -8.55
CA LEU A 114 7.84 6.34 -7.54
C LEU A 114 8.71 7.43 -8.15
N VAL A 115 9.58 7.04 -9.07
CA VAL A 115 10.47 7.98 -9.74
C VAL A 115 9.69 8.97 -10.60
N THR A 116 8.69 8.48 -11.33
CA THR A 116 7.85 9.32 -12.17
C THR A 116 7.10 10.36 -11.34
N THR A 117 6.55 9.95 -10.20
CA THR A 117 5.85 10.85 -9.30
C THR A 117 6.78 11.95 -8.79
N ASP A 118 8.00 11.58 -8.42
CA ASP A 118 8.99 12.52 -7.91
C ASP A 118 9.44 13.50 -8.99
N SER A 119 9.62 13.03 -10.22
CA SER A 119 10.13 13.87 -11.30
C SER A 119 9.11 14.89 -11.82
N ASN A 120 7.86 14.73 -11.48
CA ASN A 120 6.81 15.67 -11.87
C ASN A 120 6.65 16.82 -10.89
N SER A 121 7.44 16.85 -9.86
CA SER A 121 7.38 17.91 -8.84
C SER A 121 7.96 19.23 -9.33
#